data_9422502c21e874d010259d940e52c4c2
#
_entry.id   9422502c21e874d010259d940e52c4c2
#
_cell.length_a   1.000
_cell.length_b   1.000
_cell.length_c   1.000
_cell.angle_alpha   90.00
_cell.angle_beta   90.00
_cell.angle_gamma   90.00
#
_symmetry.space_group_name_H-M   'P 1'
#
loop_
_entity.id
_entity.type
_entity.pdbx_description
1 polymer ?
#
loop_
_entity_poly.entity_id
_entity_poly.type
_entity_poly.pdbx_seq_one_letter_code
_entity_poly.pdbx_strand_id
1 'polypeptide(L)'
;MKRLLFFLSSLIVPLSILAQTDPFIAKDLTAENLFTNNIEGPNVDKDNNLYVVNYQKDGTIGKVAADGSVSLFVTLPYESVANAIMWDLDGNMLLADWKGHNVLRVNMKNRRVSVVCHNRAFNQPNDITVNMKGQIFASDPNWADSTGNLWRIDLDGKSTKLAGDMGTTNGIELSPDEKILYVGESVQRKVWAFDLNDKGEISNKRLLIEFPDFGMDGMKCDWKGNLYVTRHGKGTIAVVSPNGKQIREIQMKGKKTSNIIFGGADGKTCYVTLQDRKCVETFRSEVAGKKFAPTSGRE
;
A
#
# COMPACT_ATOMS: atom_id res chain seq x y z
N MET A 1 25.56 76.05 20.90
CA MET A 1 24.73 75.15 20.10
C MET A 1 25.46 73.81 19.98
N LYS A 2 25.04 72.79 20.79
CA LYS A 2 25.62 71.45 20.70
C LYS A 2 24.71 70.61 19.83
N ARG A 3 25.23 70.08 18.70
CA ARG A 3 24.49 69.11 17.82
C ARG A 3 24.65 67.71 18.39
N LEU A 4 23.51 67.08 18.71
CA LEU A 4 23.40 65.71 19.13
C LEU A 4 23.30 64.81 17.84
N LEU A 5 24.30 63.95 17.59
CA LEU A 5 24.20 62.93 16.57
C LEU A 5 23.55 61.70 17.14
N PHE A 6 22.40 61.30 16.59
CA PHE A 6 21.79 60.00 16.84
C PHE A 6 22.38 58.99 15.87
N PHE A 7 23.06 57.96 16.39
CA PHE A 7 23.44 56.77 15.63
C PHE A 7 22.25 55.78 15.65
N LEU A 8 21.63 55.57 14.49
CA LEU A 8 20.69 54.46 14.29
C LEU A 8 21.48 53.18 14.02
N SER A 9 21.57 52.26 14.99
CA SER A 9 22.09 50.94 14.74
C SER A 9 20.99 50.07 14.15
N SER A 10 21.06 49.74 12.87
CA SER A 10 20.19 48.75 12.22
C SER A 10 20.59 47.35 12.65
N LEU A 11 19.72 46.71 13.45
CA LEU A 11 19.82 45.30 13.77
C LEU A 11 19.48 44.46 12.51
N ILE A 12 20.49 43.89 11.87
CA ILE A 12 20.29 42.89 10.79
C ILE A 12 20.02 41.56 11.49
N VAL A 13 18.76 41.13 11.56
CA VAL A 13 18.38 39.79 11.97
C VAL A 13 18.64 38.86 10.78
N PRO A 14 19.53 37.86 10.89
CA PRO A 14 19.72 36.92 9.82
C PRO A 14 18.45 36.08 9.63
N LEU A 15 17.79 36.20 8.48
CA LEU A 15 16.71 35.35 8.06
C LEU A 15 17.32 33.97 7.74
N SER A 16 17.21 33.02 8.69
CA SER A 16 17.58 31.62 8.45
C SER A 16 16.57 31.05 7.47
N ILE A 17 16.92 30.98 6.18
CA ILE A 17 16.17 30.22 5.18
C ILE A 17 16.39 28.75 5.54
N LEU A 18 15.45 28.15 6.28
CA LEU A 18 15.37 26.70 6.39
C LEU A 18 15.13 26.17 4.98
N ALA A 19 16.16 25.59 4.37
CA ALA A 19 16.04 24.87 3.12
C ALA A 19 14.97 23.79 3.33
N GLN A 20 13.83 23.95 2.70
CA GLN A 20 12.75 22.96 2.72
C GLN A 20 13.28 21.75 1.94
N THR A 21 13.69 20.71 2.65
CA THR A 21 14.15 19.47 2.03
C THR A 21 12.98 18.88 1.25
N ASP A 22 13.25 18.48 -0.01
CA ASP A 22 12.25 17.79 -0.84
C ASP A 22 11.69 16.58 -0.06
N PRO A 23 10.39 16.52 0.21
CA PRO A 23 9.80 15.44 0.97
C PRO A 23 9.88 14.08 0.26
N PHE A 24 10.02 14.09 -1.07
CA PHE A 24 9.98 12.88 -1.91
C PHE A 24 11.32 12.14 -2.02
N ILE A 25 12.33 12.51 -1.22
CA ILE A 25 13.62 11.80 -1.20
C ILE A 25 13.47 10.48 -0.45
N ALA A 26 13.76 9.36 -1.16
CA ALA A 26 13.75 8.03 -0.58
C ALA A 26 14.90 7.82 0.43
N LYS A 27 14.57 7.22 1.57
CA LYS A 27 15.51 6.88 2.66
C LYS A 27 15.30 5.43 3.07
N ASP A 28 16.39 4.76 3.47
CA ASP A 28 16.28 3.45 4.10
C ASP A 28 15.60 3.58 5.47
N LEU A 29 14.60 2.74 5.72
CA LEU A 29 14.06 2.54 7.06
C LEU A 29 14.74 1.34 7.71
N THR A 30 14.80 0.22 7.00
CA THR A 30 15.42 -1.01 7.51
C THR A 30 16.75 -1.27 6.82
N ALA A 31 17.61 -2.08 7.44
CA ALA A 31 18.77 -2.62 6.76
C ALA A 31 18.34 -3.52 5.58
N GLU A 32 19.23 -3.70 4.62
CA GLU A 32 19.03 -4.62 3.51
C GLU A 32 19.10 -6.08 3.98
N ASN A 33 18.49 -6.98 3.21
CA ASN A 33 18.48 -8.43 3.42
C ASN A 33 17.81 -8.89 4.74
N LEU A 34 16.96 -8.09 5.35
CA LEU A 34 16.15 -8.51 6.50
C LEU A 34 14.93 -9.34 6.12
N PHE A 35 14.49 -9.23 4.88
CA PHE A 35 13.34 -9.96 4.33
C PHE A 35 13.78 -10.91 3.22
N THR A 36 12.84 -11.70 2.71
CA THR A 36 13.08 -12.53 1.52
C THR A 36 12.88 -11.75 0.23
N ASN A 37 13.09 -12.39 -0.93
CA ASN A 37 12.74 -11.81 -2.24
C ASN A 37 11.22 -11.59 -2.40
N ASN A 38 10.41 -12.19 -1.53
CA ASN A 38 8.96 -12.07 -1.53
C ASN A 38 8.48 -11.01 -0.51
N ILE A 39 9.34 -10.04 -0.16
CA ILE A 39 8.94 -8.91 0.67
C ILE A 39 7.81 -8.16 -0.01
N GLU A 40 6.69 -8.00 0.71
CA GLU A 40 5.43 -7.47 0.20
C GLU A 40 4.57 -6.90 1.34
N GLY A 41 3.36 -6.50 1.00
CA GLY A 41 2.24 -6.20 1.86
C GLY A 41 2.53 -5.38 3.10
N PRO A 42 3.23 -4.22 3.01
CA PRO A 42 3.42 -3.37 4.18
C PRO A 42 2.07 -2.81 4.62
N ASN A 43 1.78 -2.84 5.91
CA ASN A 43 0.63 -2.12 6.45
C ASN A 43 0.88 -1.64 7.88
N VAL A 44 0.19 -0.58 8.28
CA VAL A 44 0.28 -0.02 9.63
C VAL A 44 -1.03 -0.24 10.37
N ASP A 45 -0.95 -0.64 11.65
CA ASP A 45 -2.12 -0.75 12.51
C ASP A 45 -2.65 0.63 12.96
N LYS A 46 -3.67 0.65 13.82
CA LYS A 46 -4.26 1.89 14.37
C LYS A 46 -3.28 2.70 15.23
N ASP A 47 -2.25 2.04 15.76
CA ASP A 47 -1.22 2.63 16.61
C ASP A 47 0.05 2.99 15.82
N ASN A 48 -0.02 2.95 14.46
CA ASN A 48 1.09 3.19 13.53
C ASN A 48 2.27 2.21 13.64
N ASN A 49 2.06 1.01 14.18
CA ASN A 49 3.07 -0.03 14.06
C ASN A 49 3.06 -0.59 12.63
N LEU A 50 4.24 -0.66 12.01
CA LEU A 50 4.41 -1.20 10.67
C LEU A 50 4.60 -2.71 10.72
N TYR A 51 3.88 -3.42 9.86
CA TYR A 51 4.03 -4.87 9.64
C TYR A 51 4.33 -5.11 8.16
N VAL A 52 5.17 -6.13 7.90
CA VAL A 52 5.63 -6.49 6.56
C VAL A 52 5.73 -8.01 6.47
N VAL A 53 5.29 -8.59 5.34
CA VAL A 53 5.35 -10.04 5.14
C VAL A 53 6.77 -10.52 4.81
N ASN A 54 7.02 -11.81 5.09
CA ASN A 54 8.20 -12.55 4.69
C ASN A 54 9.53 -12.07 5.32
N TYR A 55 9.48 -11.78 6.64
CA TYR A 55 10.67 -11.46 7.45
C TYR A 55 11.56 -12.68 7.63
N GLN A 56 12.83 -12.60 7.22
CA GLN A 56 13.86 -13.64 7.24
C GLN A 56 13.55 -14.90 6.42
N LYS A 57 12.30 -15.35 6.42
CA LYS A 57 11.81 -16.51 5.64
C LYS A 57 10.38 -16.29 5.20
N ASP A 58 9.98 -16.93 4.11
CA ASP A 58 8.61 -16.93 3.64
C ASP A 58 7.65 -17.53 4.68
N GLY A 59 6.42 -17.02 4.71
CA GLY A 59 5.40 -17.45 5.68
C GLY A 59 5.56 -16.83 7.06
N THR A 60 6.24 -15.70 7.18
CA THR A 60 6.36 -14.92 8.43
C THR A 60 5.88 -13.50 8.25
N ILE A 61 5.49 -12.87 9.36
CA ILE A 61 5.19 -11.43 9.42
C ILE A 61 6.21 -10.79 10.37
N GLY A 62 6.90 -9.77 9.89
CA GLY A 62 7.78 -8.92 10.68
C GLY A 62 7.04 -7.69 11.22
N LYS A 63 7.34 -7.27 12.44
CA LYS A 63 6.99 -5.95 12.99
C LYS A 63 8.21 -5.06 12.91
N VAL A 64 8.08 -3.92 12.23
CA VAL A 64 9.16 -2.94 12.03
C VAL A 64 8.99 -1.80 13.02
N ALA A 65 10.02 -1.53 13.79
CA ALA A 65 10.06 -0.41 14.73
C ALA A 65 10.46 0.91 14.02
N ALA A 66 10.27 2.03 14.70
CA ALA A 66 10.57 3.35 14.15
C ALA A 66 12.07 3.57 13.84
N ASP A 67 12.96 2.86 14.54
CA ASP A 67 14.41 2.86 14.31
C ASP A 67 14.84 1.92 13.18
N GLY A 68 13.89 1.24 12.52
CA GLY A 68 14.14 0.30 11.44
C GLY A 68 14.51 -1.12 11.90
N SER A 69 14.57 -1.39 13.19
CA SER A 69 14.73 -2.76 13.70
C SER A 69 13.49 -3.59 13.41
N VAL A 70 13.67 -4.89 13.15
CA VAL A 70 12.56 -5.79 12.81
C VAL A 70 12.54 -6.99 13.76
N SER A 71 11.37 -7.32 14.26
CA SER A 71 11.14 -8.50 15.08
C SER A 71 10.07 -9.40 14.46
N LEU A 72 10.21 -10.71 14.67
CA LEU A 72 9.20 -11.69 14.25
C LEU A 72 7.88 -11.44 15.01
N PHE A 73 6.81 -11.16 14.28
CA PHE A 73 5.48 -11.00 14.86
C PHE A 73 4.71 -12.34 14.93
N VAL A 74 4.61 -13.05 13.80
CA VAL A 74 3.94 -14.35 13.71
C VAL A 74 4.52 -15.20 12.57
N THR A 75 4.53 -16.52 12.77
CA THR A 75 4.78 -17.51 11.70
C THR A 75 3.43 -18.10 11.29
N LEU A 76 3.17 -18.11 9.99
CA LEU A 76 1.92 -18.63 9.42
C LEU A 76 1.93 -20.18 9.43
N PRO A 77 0.76 -20.81 9.61
CA PRO A 77 0.64 -22.25 9.62
C PRO A 77 0.62 -22.85 8.20
N TYR A 78 0.78 -24.17 8.10
CA TYR A 78 0.51 -24.95 6.90
C TYR A 78 1.24 -24.50 5.63
N GLU A 79 2.46 -24.02 5.78
CA GLU A 79 3.26 -23.47 4.67
C GLU A 79 2.62 -22.25 3.96
N SER A 80 1.65 -21.60 4.60
CA SER A 80 1.05 -20.36 4.09
C SER A 80 2.09 -19.28 3.87
N VAL A 81 1.99 -18.58 2.76
CA VAL A 81 2.84 -17.43 2.42
C VAL A 81 1.96 -16.25 2.05
N ALA A 82 1.95 -15.24 2.90
CA ALA A 82 1.18 -14.03 2.66
C ALA A 82 1.89 -13.10 1.67
N ASN A 83 1.08 -12.40 0.86
CA ASN A 83 1.53 -11.35 -0.04
C ASN A 83 1.03 -9.95 0.36
N ALA A 84 -0.10 -9.85 1.03
CA ALA A 84 -0.65 -8.57 1.48
C ALA A 84 -1.15 -8.62 2.91
N ILE A 85 -1.09 -7.48 3.58
CA ILE A 85 -1.69 -7.23 4.90
C ILE A 85 -2.78 -6.18 4.76
N MET A 86 -3.94 -6.43 5.39
CA MET A 86 -5.00 -5.46 5.60
C MET A 86 -5.58 -5.62 7.01
N TRP A 87 -6.48 -4.76 7.42
CA TRP A 87 -7.13 -4.80 8.73
C TRP A 87 -8.63 -5.03 8.57
N ASP A 88 -9.19 -5.94 9.37
CA ASP A 88 -10.64 -6.04 9.50
C ASP A 88 -11.20 -4.93 10.39
N LEU A 89 -12.54 -4.85 10.50
CA LEU A 89 -13.20 -3.80 11.28
C LEU A 89 -12.93 -3.88 12.78
N ASP A 90 -12.53 -5.07 13.26
CA ASP A 90 -12.15 -5.30 14.67
C ASP A 90 -10.67 -5.04 14.94
N GLY A 91 -9.91 -4.65 13.90
CA GLY A 91 -8.47 -4.38 13.96
C GLY A 91 -7.61 -5.65 13.98
N ASN A 92 -8.14 -6.81 13.58
CA ASN A 92 -7.32 -7.99 13.33
C ASN A 92 -6.67 -7.89 11.95
N MET A 93 -5.52 -8.55 11.79
CA MET A 93 -4.77 -8.56 10.55
C MET A 93 -5.37 -9.57 9.57
N LEU A 94 -5.71 -9.13 8.37
CA LEU A 94 -6.09 -9.96 7.24
C LEU A 94 -4.89 -10.15 6.31
N LEU A 95 -4.76 -11.34 5.75
CA LEU A 95 -3.63 -11.72 4.88
C LEU A 95 -4.13 -12.38 3.61
N ALA A 96 -3.62 -11.94 2.46
CA ALA A 96 -3.76 -12.68 1.21
C ALA A 96 -2.70 -13.79 1.18
N ASP A 97 -3.11 -15.03 1.35
CA ASP A 97 -2.23 -16.21 1.36
C ASP A 97 -2.20 -16.85 -0.03
N TRP A 98 -1.23 -16.42 -0.83
CA TRP A 98 -1.13 -16.85 -2.21
C TRP A 98 -0.79 -18.33 -2.37
N LYS A 99 -0.01 -18.90 -1.44
CA LYS A 99 0.41 -20.30 -1.49
C LYS A 99 -0.67 -21.25 -0.99
N GLY A 100 -1.43 -20.82 0.03
CA GLY A 100 -2.50 -21.63 0.63
C GLY A 100 -3.86 -21.44 -0.04
N HIS A 101 -4.01 -20.54 -1.01
CA HIS A 101 -5.28 -20.17 -1.64
C HIS A 101 -6.33 -19.70 -0.63
N ASN A 102 -5.90 -18.87 0.32
CA ASN A 102 -6.71 -18.41 1.44
C ASN A 102 -6.74 -16.88 1.55
N VAL A 103 -7.75 -16.40 2.27
CA VAL A 103 -7.64 -15.18 3.06
C VAL A 103 -7.59 -15.60 4.52
N LEU A 104 -6.51 -15.22 5.21
CA LEU A 104 -6.29 -15.56 6.62
C LEU A 104 -6.60 -14.37 7.52
N ARG A 105 -6.90 -14.65 8.80
CA ARG A 105 -6.99 -13.66 9.88
C ARG A 105 -6.02 -14.00 10.99
N VAL A 106 -5.23 -13.01 11.41
CA VAL A 106 -4.42 -13.09 12.62
C VAL A 106 -5.07 -12.26 13.71
N ASN A 107 -5.46 -12.88 14.81
CA ASN A 107 -5.96 -12.17 15.97
C ASN A 107 -4.80 -11.41 16.65
N MET A 108 -4.90 -10.09 16.73
CA MET A 108 -3.81 -9.23 17.21
C MET A 108 -3.49 -9.39 18.69
N LYS A 109 -4.43 -9.89 19.52
CA LYS A 109 -4.22 -10.06 20.96
C LYS A 109 -3.43 -11.34 21.30
N ASN A 110 -3.73 -12.45 20.62
CA ASN A 110 -3.15 -13.78 20.93
C ASN A 110 -2.37 -14.38 19.76
N ARG A 111 -2.27 -13.71 18.62
CA ARG A 111 -1.55 -14.11 17.41
C ARG A 111 -2.06 -15.43 16.78
N ARG A 112 -3.27 -15.86 17.14
CA ARG A 112 -3.89 -17.03 16.54
C ARG A 112 -4.25 -16.74 15.09
N VAL A 113 -3.86 -17.64 14.19
CA VAL A 113 -4.19 -17.59 12.77
C VAL A 113 -5.41 -18.46 12.50
N SER A 114 -6.35 -17.95 11.72
CA SER A 114 -7.54 -18.65 11.27
C SER A 114 -7.81 -18.37 9.80
N VAL A 115 -8.50 -19.27 9.12
CA VAL A 115 -8.95 -19.07 7.73
C VAL A 115 -10.24 -18.27 7.75
N VAL A 116 -10.29 -17.15 7.01
CA VAL A 116 -11.52 -16.38 6.73
C VAL A 116 -12.22 -16.98 5.52
N CYS A 117 -11.46 -17.24 4.46
CA CYS A 117 -11.96 -17.82 3.23
C CYS A 117 -10.90 -18.76 2.63
N HIS A 118 -11.32 -19.94 2.23
CA HIS A 118 -10.57 -20.85 1.38
C HIS A 118 -11.38 -21.12 0.12
N ASN A 119 -10.77 -20.95 -1.06
CA ASN A 119 -11.44 -21.29 -2.31
C ASN A 119 -10.45 -21.92 -3.28
N ARG A 120 -10.74 -23.15 -3.70
CA ARG A 120 -9.90 -23.90 -4.67
C ARG A 120 -9.84 -23.22 -6.05
N ALA A 121 -10.76 -22.29 -6.34
CA ALA A 121 -10.75 -21.51 -7.58
C ALA A 121 -9.86 -20.27 -7.50
N PHE A 122 -9.29 -19.95 -6.34
CA PHE A 122 -8.22 -18.95 -6.25
C PHE A 122 -6.98 -19.47 -6.97
N ASN A 123 -6.34 -18.62 -7.75
CA ASN A 123 -5.02 -18.88 -8.30
C ASN A 123 -3.95 -18.57 -7.24
N GLN A 124 -3.77 -17.28 -6.97
CA GLN A 124 -2.77 -16.75 -6.02
C GLN A 124 -3.29 -15.44 -5.42
N PRO A 125 -4.19 -15.47 -4.41
CA PRO A 125 -4.64 -14.23 -3.76
C PRO A 125 -3.44 -13.33 -3.44
N ASN A 126 -3.38 -12.17 -4.08
CA ASN A 126 -2.17 -11.33 -4.11
C ASN A 126 -2.29 -10.09 -3.24
N ASP A 127 -3.09 -9.10 -3.63
CA ASP A 127 -3.35 -7.91 -2.82
C ASP A 127 -4.82 -7.85 -2.41
N ILE A 128 -5.11 -7.21 -1.29
CA ILE A 128 -6.46 -7.08 -0.73
C ILE A 128 -6.72 -5.66 -0.24
N THR A 129 -7.98 -5.23 -0.36
CA THR A 129 -8.50 -4.03 0.28
C THR A 129 -9.82 -4.32 0.95
N VAL A 130 -10.21 -3.52 1.96
CA VAL A 130 -11.42 -3.75 2.77
C VAL A 130 -12.23 -2.47 2.81
N ASN A 131 -13.55 -2.58 2.58
CA ASN A 131 -14.47 -1.46 2.70
C ASN A 131 -15.00 -1.29 4.14
N MET A 132 -15.69 -0.19 4.40
CA MET A 132 -16.28 0.10 5.72
C MET A 132 -17.40 -0.88 6.12
N LYS A 133 -17.86 -1.75 5.22
CA LYS A 133 -18.82 -2.84 5.51
C LYS A 133 -18.11 -4.15 5.86
N GLY A 134 -16.76 -4.17 5.84
CA GLY A 134 -15.96 -5.36 6.13
C GLY A 134 -15.82 -6.34 4.97
N GLN A 135 -16.31 -5.99 3.77
CA GLN A 135 -16.11 -6.79 2.58
C GLN A 135 -14.67 -6.67 2.11
N ILE A 136 -14.04 -7.79 1.80
CA ILE A 136 -12.68 -7.87 1.30
C ILE A 136 -12.73 -7.98 -0.22
N PHE A 137 -11.96 -7.17 -0.91
CA PHE A 137 -11.74 -7.28 -2.36
C PHE A 137 -10.33 -7.78 -2.58
N ALA A 138 -10.17 -8.82 -3.39
CA ALA A 138 -8.90 -9.49 -3.62
C ALA A 138 -8.57 -9.57 -5.11
N SER A 139 -7.34 -9.24 -5.46
CA SER A 139 -6.75 -9.57 -6.74
C SER A 139 -6.18 -10.99 -6.70
N ASP A 140 -6.26 -11.68 -7.83
CA ASP A 140 -5.94 -13.10 -7.91
C ASP A 140 -5.31 -13.42 -9.28
N PRO A 141 -3.99 -13.14 -9.45
CA PRO A 141 -3.29 -13.34 -10.71
C PRO A 141 -3.05 -14.81 -11.02
N ASN A 142 -3.00 -15.12 -12.31
CA ASN A 142 -2.34 -16.30 -12.88
C ASN A 142 -1.15 -15.83 -13.71
N TRP A 143 0.03 -15.88 -13.12
CA TRP A 143 1.25 -15.38 -13.75
C TRP A 143 1.66 -16.20 -14.98
N ALA A 144 1.37 -17.51 -14.99
CA ALA A 144 1.75 -18.40 -16.09
C ALA A 144 1.02 -18.02 -17.39
N ASP A 145 -0.26 -17.66 -17.27
CA ASP A 145 -1.12 -17.33 -18.42
C ASP A 145 -1.27 -15.83 -18.64
N SER A 146 -0.65 -15.01 -17.78
CA SER A 146 -0.80 -13.55 -17.77
C SER A 146 -2.26 -13.09 -17.68
N THR A 147 -3.07 -13.81 -16.89
CA THR A 147 -4.49 -13.52 -16.60
C THR A 147 -4.72 -13.29 -15.11
N GLY A 148 -5.94 -13.00 -14.72
CA GLY A 148 -6.30 -12.84 -13.31
C GLY A 148 -7.78 -12.70 -13.07
N ASN A 149 -8.17 -12.84 -11.81
CA ASN A 149 -9.51 -12.69 -11.33
C ASN A 149 -9.60 -11.56 -10.31
N LEU A 150 -10.83 -11.11 -10.09
CA LEU A 150 -11.20 -10.26 -8.95
C LEU A 150 -12.23 -10.97 -8.12
N TRP A 151 -12.06 -10.93 -6.81
CA TRP A 151 -12.97 -11.58 -5.86
C TRP A 151 -13.46 -10.58 -4.82
N ARG A 152 -14.71 -10.77 -4.35
CA ARG A 152 -15.22 -10.21 -3.12
C ARG A 152 -15.40 -11.34 -2.13
N ILE A 153 -14.95 -11.15 -0.89
CA ILE A 153 -15.18 -12.04 0.23
C ILE A 153 -16.05 -11.29 1.26
N ASP A 154 -17.19 -11.84 1.57
CA ASP A 154 -18.14 -11.28 2.51
C ASP A 154 -17.79 -11.68 3.96
N LEU A 155 -18.45 -11.07 4.96
CA LEU A 155 -18.16 -11.28 6.39
C LEU A 155 -18.33 -12.75 6.85
N ASP A 156 -19.18 -13.51 6.17
CA ASP A 156 -19.40 -14.94 6.40
C ASP A 156 -18.34 -15.85 5.75
N GLY A 157 -17.34 -15.24 5.09
CA GLY A 157 -16.28 -15.95 4.38
C GLY A 157 -16.64 -16.44 2.98
N LYS A 158 -17.86 -16.15 2.49
CA LYS A 158 -18.27 -16.51 1.13
C LYS A 158 -17.52 -15.63 0.12
N SER A 159 -16.89 -16.26 -0.86
CA SER A 159 -16.26 -15.57 -1.98
C SER A 159 -17.15 -15.53 -3.21
N THR A 160 -17.17 -14.39 -3.89
CA THR A 160 -17.87 -14.15 -5.16
C THR A 160 -16.87 -13.64 -6.18
N LYS A 161 -16.76 -14.28 -7.35
CA LYS A 161 -15.96 -13.78 -8.45
C LYS A 161 -16.63 -12.56 -9.06
N LEU A 162 -15.97 -11.42 -9.04
CA LEU A 162 -16.48 -10.17 -9.60
C LEU A 162 -16.09 -10.01 -11.07
N ALA A 163 -14.87 -10.44 -11.45
CA ALA A 163 -14.38 -10.47 -12.84
C ALA A 163 -13.39 -11.63 -13.02
N GLY A 164 -13.32 -12.20 -14.22
CA GLY A 164 -12.46 -13.33 -14.56
C GLY A 164 -11.77 -13.21 -15.92
N ASP A 165 -11.90 -12.07 -16.58
CA ASP A 165 -11.34 -11.74 -17.90
C ASP A 165 -10.31 -10.60 -17.82
N MET A 166 -9.61 -10.55 -16.67
CA MET A 166 -8.57 -9.56 -16.42
C MET A 166 -7.21 -10.06 -16.92
N GLY A 167 -6.28 -9.11 -17.09
CA GLY A 167 -4.86 -9.41 -17.19
C GLY A 167 -4.27 -9.86 -15.83
N THR A 168 -2.97 -9.79 -15.67
CA THR A 168 -2.29 -10.19 -14.43
C THR A 168 -2.63 -9.23 -13.29
N THR A 169 -3.75 -9.48 -12.62
CA THR A 169 -4.23 -8.61 -11.53
C THR A 169 -3.24 -8.59 -10.37
N ASN A 170 -2.99 -7.40 -9.82
CA ASN A 170 -2.04 -7.22 -8.71
C ASN A 170 -2.58 -6.17 -7.73
N GLY A 171 -1.93 -5.02 -7.57
CA GLY A 171 -2.41 -3.99 -6.65
C GLY A 171 -3.91 -3.74 -6.79
N ILE A 172 -4.60 -3.66 -5.65
CA ILE A 172 -6.04 -3.39 -5.56
C ILE A 172 -6.30 -2.35 -4.47
N GLU A 173 -7.11 -1.34 -4.76
CA GLU A 173 -7.35 -0.26 -3.81
C GLU A 173 -8.73 0.38 -4.01
N LEU A 174 -9.36 0.82 -2.93
CA LEU A 174 -10.60 1.59 -2.94
C LEU A 174 -10.31 3.09 -2.94
N SER A 175 -11.13 3.86 -3.67
CA SER A 175 -11.14 5.31 -3.53
C SER A 175 -11.50 5.73 -2.09
N PRO A 176 -11.19 6.97 -1.66
CA PRO A 176 -11.50 7.42 -0.30
C PRO A 176 -12.98 7.39 0.06
N ASP A 177 -13.87 7.57 -0.91
CA ASP A 177 -15.33 7.48 -0.77
C ASP A 177 -15.89 6.07 -1.02
N GLU A 178 -15.02 5.10 -1.29
CA GLU A 178 -15.33 3.69 -1.57
C GLU A 178 -16.26 3.45 -2.77
N LYS A 179 -16.41 4.44 -3.66
CA LYS A 179 -17.26 4.31 -4.86
C LYS A 179 -16.52 3.77 -6.08
N ILE A 180 -15.20 3.69 -6.01
CA ILE A 180 -14.34 3.20 -7.08
C ILE A 180 -13.41 2.12 -6.53
N LEU A 181 -13.35 0.99 -7.25
CA LEU A 181 -12.33 -0.03 -7.05
C LEU A 181 -11.29 0.10 -8.16
N TYR A 182 -10.03 0.37 -7.78
CA TYR A 182 -8.89 0.40 -8.68
C TYR A 182 -8.20 -0.96 -8.69
N VAL A 183 -7.81 -1.42 -9.88
CA VAL A 183 -7.12 -2.71 -10.07
C VAL A 183 -5.98 -2.54 -11.07
N GLY A 184 -4.77 -2.90 -10.65
CA GLY A 184 -3.59 -2.94 -11.49
C GLY A 184 -3.46 -4.28 -12.22
N GLU A 185 -3.06 -4.25 -13.49
CA GLU A 185 -2.62 -5.39 -14.28
C GLU A 185 -1.12 -5.25 -14.56
N SER A 186 -0.30 -6.04 -13.86
CA SER A 186 1.17 -5.88 -13.86
C SER A 186 1.80 -6.02 -15.24
N VAL A 187 1.52 -7.14 -15.94
CA VAL A 187 2.10 -7.46 -17.25
C VAL A 187 1.56 -6.52 -18.32
N GLN A 188 0.28 -6.19 -18.25
CA GLN A 188 -0.41 -5.32 -19.19
C GLN A 188 -0.14 -3.85 -18.93
N ARG A 189 0.43 -3.49 -17.77
CA ARG A 189 0.81 -2.13 -17.36
C ARG A 189 -0.36 -1.15 -17.30
N LYS A 190 -1.55 -1.65 -16.94
CA LYS A 190 -2.80 -0.90 -16.90
C LYS A 190 -3.35 -0.81 -15.48
N VAL A 191 -3.90 0.34 -15.14
CA VAL A 191 -4.77 0.48 -13.98
C VAL A 191 -6.19 0.70 -14.47
N TRP A 192 -7.09 -0.16 -14.01
CA TRP A 192 -8.52 -0.07 -14.26
C TRP A 192 -9.23 0.56 -13.09
N ALA A 193 -10.30 1.30 -13.36
CA ALA A 193 -11.25 1.78 -12.39
C ALA A 193 -12.62 1.15 -12.66
N PHE A 194 -13.24 0.63 -11.61
CA PHE A 194 -14.60 0.10 -11.64
C PHE A 194 -15.47 0.93 -10.71
N ASP A 195 -16.71 1.23 -11.10
CA ASP A 195 -17.68 1.75 -10.16
C ASP A 195 -18.07 0.64 -9.18
N LEU A 196 -18.11 0.97 -7.89
CA LEU A 196 -18.46 0.06 -6.81
C LEU A 196 -19.77 0.52 -6.17
N ASN A 197 -20.75 -0.37 -6.11
CA ASN A 197 -22.03 -0.08 -5.47
C ASN A 197 -22.04 -0.52 -3.99
N ASP A 198 -23.09 -0.16 -3.28
CA ASP A 198 -23.26 -0.48 -1.85
C ASP A 198 -23.35 -1.97 -1.51
N LYS A 199 -23.58 -2.84 -2.51
CA LYS A 199 -23.58 -4.29 -2.35
C LYS A 199 -22.19 -4.90 -2.58
N GLY A 200 -21.18 -4.10 -2.96
CA GLY A 200 -19.85 -4.57 -3.33
C GLY A 200 -19.80 -5.20 -4.72
N GLU A 201 -20.71 -4.82 -5.61
CA GLU A 201 -20.71 -5.22 -7.02
C GLU A 201 -20.02 -4.17 -7.86
N ILE A 202 -19.24 -4.60 -8.85
CA ILE A 202 -18.49 -3.73 -9.75
C ILE A 202 -19.19 -3.55 -11.08
N SER A 203 -19.04 -2.38 -11.69
CA SER A 203 -19.55 -2.04 -13.01
C SER A 203 -18.65 -1.00 -13.69
N ASN A 204 -18.99 -0.62 -14.93
CA ASN A 204 -18.35 0.48 -15.68
C ASN A 204 -16.81 0.43 -15.68
N LYS A 205 -16.23 -0.75 -16.04
CA LYS A 205 -14.78 -0.90 -16.22
C LYS A 205 -14.25 0.15 -17.18
N ARG A 206 -13.28 0.96 -16.75
CA ARG A 206 -12.63 1.99 -17.55
C ARG A 206 -11.14 2.06 -17.28
N LEU A 207 -10.37 2.34 -18.31
CA LEU A 207 -8.93 2.55 -18.17
C LEU A 207 -8.69 3.85 -17.41
N LEU A 208 -7.96 3.78 -16.27
CA LEU A 208 -7.49 4.96 -15.56
C LEU A 208 -6.18 5.45 -16.18
N ILE A 209 -5.19 4.56 -16.32
CA ILE A 209 -3.90 4.88 -16.91
C ILE A 209 -3.26 3.61 -17.49
N GLU A 210 -2.50 3.77 -18.57
CA GLU A 210 -1.59 2.78 -19.12
C GLU A 210 -0.16 3.33 -19.09
N PHE A 211 0.77 2.55 -18.57
CA PHE A 211 2.18 2.96 -18.52
C PHE A 211 2.93 2.42 -19.74
N PRO A 212 3.85 3.23 -20.33
CA PRO A 212 4.55 2.85 -21.55
C PRO A 212 5.62 1.78 -21.31
N ASP A 213 6.12 1.66 -20.09
CA ASP A 213 7.28 0.85 -19.72
C ASP A 213 7.04 0.14 -18.38
N PHE A 214 7.87 -0.84 -18.06
CA PHE A 214 7.91 -1.58 -16.79
C PHE A 214 6.54 -2.00 -16.24
N GLY A 215 6.53 -2.97 -15.34
CA GLY A 215 5.34 -3.40 -14.64
C GLY A 215 4.89 -2.46 -13.52
N MET A 216 3.84 -2.87 -12.87
CA MET A 216 3.36 -2.28 -11.62
C MET A 216 3.08 -3.40 -10.63
N ASP A 217 2.99 -3.04 -9.35
CA ASP A 217 2.72 -3.97 -8.28
C ASP A 217 1.66 -3.38 -7.32
N GLY A 218 1.89 -3.29 -6.03
CA GLY A 218 0.93 -2.73 -5.10
C GLY A 218 0.65 -1.23 -5.29
N MET A 219 -0.47 -0.76 -4.76
CA MET A 219 -0.87 0.65 -4.83
C MET A 219 -1.76 1.06 -3.65
N LYS A 220 -1.71 2.34 -3.26
CA LYS A 220 -2.55 2.92 -2.21
C LYS A 220 -2.99 4.34 -2.54
N CYS A 221 -4.17 4.75 -2.08
CA CYS A 221 -4.70 6.10 -2.24
C CYS A 221 -4.32 7.04 -1.10
N ASP A 222 -4.05 8.32 -1.43
CA ASP A 222 -4.15 9.40 -0.47
C ASP A 222 -5.62 9.84 -0.27
N TRP A 223 -5.89 10.72 0.73
CA TRP A 223 -7.26 11.14 1.02
C TRP A 223 -7.88 12.06 -0.05
N LYS A 224 -7.08 12.61 -0.96
CA LYS A 224 -7.55 13.35 -2.15
C LYS A 224 -7.88 12.45 -3.33
N GLY A 225 -7.65 11.14 -3.19
CA GLY A 225 -7.89 10.13 -4.23
C GLY A 225 -6.76 9.96 -5.22
N ASN A 226 -5.59 10.59 -5.01
CA ASN A 226 -4.44 10.29 -5.85
C ASN A 226 -3.92 8.89 -5.53
N LEU A 227 -3.67 8.09 -6.56
CA LEU A 227 -3.21 6.73 -6.47
C LEU A 227 -1.68 6.68 -6.59
N TYR A 228 -1.02 6.15 -5.57
CA TYR A 228 0.41 5.90 -5.54
C TYR A 228 0.67 4.47 -5.99
N VAL A 229 1.23 4.30 -7.18
CA VAL A 229 1.43 3.01 -7.86
C VAL A 229 2.91 2.68 -7.85
N THR A 230 3.28 1.52 -7.29
CA THR A 230 4.66 1.03 -7.37
C THR A 230 4.98 0.59 -8.79
N ARG A 231 6.11 1.05 -9.33
CA ARG A 231 6.57 0.72 -10.69
C ARG A 231 7.70 -0.30 -10.60
N HIS A 232 7.30 -1.59 -10.48
CA HIS A 232 8.23 -2.72 -10.34
C HIS A 232 9.16 -2.82 -11.56
N GLY A 233 10.45 -2.93 -11.30
CA GLY A 233 11.51 -2.94 -12.32
C GLY A 233 12.03 -1.56 -12.70
N LYS A 234 11.20 -0.50 -12.62
CA LYS A 234 11.61 0.89 -12.81
C LYS A 234 12.24 1.49 -11.54
N GLY A 235 11.72 1.09 -10.38
CA GLY A 235 12.17 1.60 -9.07
C GLY A 235 11.60 2.97 -8.75
N THR A 236 10.36 3.22 -9.13
CA THR A 236 9.67 4.48 -8.86
C THR A 236 8.29 4.25 -8.27
N ILE A 237 7.71 5.30 -7.70
CA ILE A 237 6.30 5.39 -7.35
C ILE A 237 5.67 6.44 -8.27
N ALA A 238 4.72 6.02 -9.10
CA ALA A 238 3.92 6.94 -9.90
C ALA A 238 2.74 7.45 -9.08
N VAL A 239 2.55 8.76 -9.01
CA VAL A 239 1.37 9.37 -8.40
C VAL A 239 0.41 9.75 -9.51
N VAL A 240 -0.77 9.13 -9.50
CA VAL A 240 -1.80 9.27 -10.54
C VAL A 240 -3.04 9.91 -9.92
N SER A 241 -3.49 11.02 -10.51
CA SER A 241 -4.70 11.71 -10.05
C SER A 241 -5.98 10.91 -10.37
N PRO A 242 -7.14 11.20 -9.74
CA PRO A 242 -8.39 10.48 -10.00
C PRO A 242 -8.86 10.49 -11.46
N ASN A 243 -8.39 11.44 -12.25
CA ASN A 243 -8.70 11.54 -13.69
C ASN A 243 -7.67 10.83 -14.59
N GLY A 244 -6.75 10.04 -14.01
CA GLY A 244 -5.79 9.23 -14.75
C GLY A 244 -4.53 9.97 -15.21
N LYS A 245 -4.30 11.21 -14.77
CA LYS A 245 -3.08 11.93 -15.11
C LYS A 245 -1.96 11.58 -14.12
N GLN A 246 -0.80 11.13 -14.61
CA GLN A 246 0.39 11.02 -13.78
C GLN A 246 0.87 12.44 -13.42
N ILE A 247 0.84 12.77 -12.13
CA ILE A 247 1.18 14.10 -11.63
C ILE A 247 2.57 14.16 -10.99
N ARG A 248 3.13 13.00 -10.63
CA ARG A 248 4.49 12.90 -10.08
C ARG A 248 5.07 11.50 -10.32
N GLU A 249 6.39 11.40 -10.33
CA GLU A 249 7.13 10.16 -10.24
C GLU A 249 8.24 10.33 -9.19
N ILE A 250 8.29 9.41 -8.21
CA ILE A 250 9.19 9.48 -7.06
C ILE A 250 10.21 8.36 -7.20
N GLN A 251 11.49 8.71 -7.22
CA GLN A 251 12.58 7.75 -7.37
C GLN A 251 12.87 7.07 -6.04
N MET A 252 12.86 5.74 -6.02
CA MET A 252 13.34 4.90 -4.93
C MET A 252 14.81 4.50 -5.16
N LYS A 253 15.49 4.02 -4.11
CA LYS A 253 16.88 3.55 -4.25
C LYS A 253 16.94 2.19 -4.95
N GLY A 254 16.01 1.26 -4.59
CA GLY A 254 15.87 -0.03 -5.25
C GLY A 254 15.06 0.06 -6.55
N LYS A 255 15.09 -1.02 -7.33
CA LYS A 255 14.40 -1.11 -8.62
C LYS A 255 13.11 -1.93 -8.57
N LYS A 256 13.00 -2.88 -7.63
CA LYS A 256 11.83 -3.76 -7.53
C LYS A 256 10.91 -3.30 -6.39
N THR A 257 10.31 -2.12 -6.58
CA THR A 257 9.28 -1.62 -5.67
C THR A 257 8.06 -2.53 -5.76
N SER A 258 7.69 -3.21 -4.65
CA SER A 258 6.59 -4.16 -4.66
C SER A 258 5.29 -3.56 -4.10
N ASN A 259 5.31 -2.97 -2.92
CA ASN A 259 4.08 -2.39 -2.38
C ASN A 259 4.36 -1.11 -1.57
N ILE A 260 3.30 -0.39 -1.21
CA ILE A 260 3.37 0.90 -0.50
C ILE A 260 2.25 1.02 0.51
N ILE A 261 2.51 1.70 1.64
CA ILE A 261 1.48 2.09 2.62
C ILE A 261 1.79 3.47 3.20
N PHE A 262 0.76 4.20 3.53
CA PHE A 262 0.84 5.45 4.28
C PHE A 262 0.77 5.19 5.79
N GLY A 263 1.59 5.89 6.55
CA GLY A 263 1.59 5.86 8.01
C GLY A 263 2.34 7.05 8.61
N GLY A 264 2.89 6.86 9.82
CA GLY A 264 3.43 7.96 10.61
C GLY A 264 2.32 8.76 11.30
N ALA A 265 2.67 9.60 12.27
CA ALA A 265 1.71 10.32 13.12
C ALA A 265 0.74 11.22 12.33
N ASP A 266 1.19 11.76 11.19
CA ASP A 266 0.39 12.63 10.30
C ASP A 266 -0.10 11.92 9.03
N GLY A 267 0.15 10.62 8.92
CA GLY A 267 -0.27 9.81 7.76
C GLY A 267 0.47 10.12 6.46
N LYS A 268 1.57 10.86 6.51
CA LYS A 268 2.33 11.28 5.32
C LYS A 268 3.63 10.52 5.10
N THR A 269 4.01 9.61 5.98
CA THR A 269 5.15 8.73 5.75
C THR A 269 4.70 7.58 4.85
N CYS A 270 5.30 7.46 3.68
CA CYS A 270 5.11 6.32 2.80
C CYS A 270 6.19 5.27 3.11
N TYR A 271 5.77 4.04 3.37
CA TYR A 271 6.64 2.88 3.53
C TYR A 271 6.54 2.04 2.26
N VAL A 272 7.67 1.76 1.63
CA VAL A 272 7.76 1.03 0.36
C VAL A 272 8.62 -0.21 0.53
N THR A 273 8.12 -1.35 0.10
CA THR A 273 8.86 -2.61 0.10
C THR A 273 9.67 -2.78 -1.19
N LEU A 274 10.91 -3.23 -1.06
CA LEU A 274 11.88 -3.38 -2.15
C LEU A 274 12.37 -4.83 -2.20
N GLN A 275 11.97 -5.59 -3.23
CA GLN A 275 12.32 -7.00 -3.38
C GLN A 275 13.82 -7.21 -3.70
N ASP A 276 14.41 -6.35 -4.54
CA ASP A 276 15.82 -6.44 -4.91
C ASP A 276 16.78 -6.10 -3.75
N ARG A 277 16.33 -5.23 -2.84
CA ARG A 277 17.09 -4.86 -1.65
C ARG A 277 16.66 -5.61 -0.38
N LYS A 278 15.50 -6.28 -0.42
CA LYS A 278 14.90 -7.03 0.70
C LYS A 278 14.78 -6.17 1.96
N CYS A 279 14.30 -4.95 1.78
CA CYS A 279 14.20 -3.94 2.82
C CYS A 279 12.97 -3.06 2.63
N VAL A 280 12.73 -2.17 3.60
CA VAL A 280 11.74 -1.10 3.51
C VAL A 280 12.44 0.23 3.36
N GLU A 281 12.03 1.01 2.37
CA GLU A 281 12.39 2.41 2.19
C GLU A 281 11.22 3.31 2.56
N THR A 282 11.51 4.59 2.82
CA THR A 282 10.49 5.59 3.13
C THR A 282 10.72 6.87 2.35
N PHE A 283 9.65 7.59 2.10
CA PHE A 283 9.65 9.01 1.71
C PHE A 283 8.46 9.72 2.37
N ARG A 284 8.42 11.05 2.27
CA ARG A 284 7.29 11.84 2.77
C ARG A 284 6.42 12.29 1.62
N SER A 285 5.10 12.08 1.72
CA SER A 285 4.12 12.64 0.79
C SER A 285 3.63 14.03 1.24
N GLU A 286 3.08 14.80 0.31
CA GLU A 286 2.41 16.08 0.63
C GLU A 286 1.03 15.85 1.24
N VAL A 287 0.34 14.80 0.80
CA VAL A 287 -1.03 14.45 1.18
C VAL A 287 -1.00 13.17 2.00
N ALA A 288 -1.73 13.13 3.10
CA ALA A 288 -1.81 11.93 3.94
C ALA A 288 -2.60 10.81 3.25
N GLY A 289 -2.34 9.56 3.61
CA GLY A 289 -3.10 8.42 3.13
C GLY A 289 -4.59 8.49 3.47
N LYS A 290 -5.44 7.81 2.71
CA LYS A 290 -6.91 7.91 2.82
C LYS A 290 -7.47 7.67 4.23
N LYS A 291 -6.88 6.76 5.00
CA LYS A 291 -7.31 6.49 6.37
C LYS A 291 -7.01 7.61 7.37
N PHE A 292 -6.15 8.56 6.99
CA PHE A 292 -5.79 9.74 7.77
C PHE A 292 -6.50 11.00 7.27
N ALA A 293 -7.62 10.85 6.56
CA ALA A 293 -8.43 11.99 6.11
C ALA A 293 -8.81 12.87 7.30
N PRO A 294 -8.78 14.20 7.14
CA PRO A 294 -9.24 15.12 8.18
C PRO A 294 -10.69 14.81 8.58
N THR A 295 -10.98 14.83 9.88
CA THR A 295 -12.34 14.56 10.41
C THR A 295 -13.38 15.59 10.00
N SER A 296 -12.95 16.77 9.53
CA SER A 296 -13.84 17.85 9.06
C SER A 296 -14.46 17.66 7.66
N GLY A 297 -14.21 16.51 7.02
CA GLY A 297 -14.72 16.19 5.67
C GLY A 297 -15.62 14.96 5.60
N ARG A 298 -16.10 14.45 6.74
CA ARG A 298 -17.06 13.34 6.81
C ARG A 298 -18.42 13.88 7.29
N GLU A 299 -19.04 14.75 6.52
CA GLU A 299 -20.47 15.07 6.63
C GLU A 299 -21.24 14.39 5.50
#